data_7c86ce77647f0f36b3a7b3056f929ac4
#
_entry.id   7c86ce77647f0f36b3a7b3056f929ac4
#
_cell.length_a   1.000
_cell.length_b   1.000
_cell.length_c   1.000
_cell.angle_alpha   90.00
_cell.angle_beta   90.00
_cell.angle_gamma   90.00
#
_symmetry.space_group_name_H-M   'P 1'
#
loop_
_entity.id
_entity.type
_entity.pdbx_description
1 polymer ?
#
loop_
_entity_poly.entity_id
_entity_poly.type
_entity_poly.pdbx_seq_one_letter_code
_entity_poly.pdbx_strand_id
1 'polypeptide(L)'
;ADMLAKAGHPALYRVHEGPTPEKLEQLKAFLGASGLSLSGGDEPTAMDYAKLLEKIKGRPDFPLLQTVLLRSLQQARYRPDNVGHFGLAYEAYAHFTSPIRRYPDLTVHRALKATLAGKRYQPSGTNWAELGEHCSLAERRADDATRDVEAWLKCWYMQDKVGETFEGTISGVASFGIFV
;
A
#
# COMPACT_ATOMS: atom_id res chain seq x y z
N ALA A 1 3.30 10.31 -14.88
CA ALA A 1 2.53 9.25 -15.53
C ALA A 1 2.04 9.69 -16.90
N ASP A 2 1.16 10.68 -17.01
CA ASP A 2 0.46 11.07 -18.24
C ASP A 2 1.37 11.46 -19.40
N MET A 3 2.46 12.18 -19.13
CA MET A 3 3.42 12.56 -20.16
C MET A 3 4.05 11.34 -20.84
N LEU A 4 4.40 10.31 -20.08
CA LEU A 4 4.97 9.08 -20.60
C LEU A 4 3.95 8.23 -21.36
N ALA A 5 2.73 8.15 -20.84
CA ALA A 5 1.63 7.48 -21.51
C ALA A 5 1.31 8.12 -22.87
N LYS A 6 1.21 9.46 -22.91
CA LYS A 6 1.01 10.21 -24.17
C LYS A 6 2.16 10.08 -25.16
N ALA A 7 3.39 9.95 -24.67
CA ALA A 7 4.57 9.74 -25.50
C ALA A 7 4.78 8.27 -25.93
N GLY A 8 3.93 7.35 -25.47
CA GLY A 8 4.02 5.92 -25.79
C GLY A 8 5.29 5.24 -25.25
N HIS A 9 5.86 5.77 -24.17
CA HIS A 9 7.01 5.16 -23.50
C HIS A 9 6.57 4.09 -22.50
N PRO A 10 7.25 2.95 -22.47
CA PRO A 10 7.04 1.96 -21.43
C PRO A 10 7.50 2.53 -20.09
N ALA A 11 6.69 2.33 -19.05
CA ALA A 11 6.97 2.76 -17.69
C ALA A 11 6.34 1.81 -16.69
N LEU A 12 6.83 1.83 -15.45
CA LEU A 12 6.18 1.16 -14.34
C LEU A 12 5.28 2.15 -13.59
N TYR A 13 4.01 1.82 -13.57
CA TYR A 13 3.05 2.51 -12.71
C TYR A 13 3.12 1.96 -11.30
N ARG A 14 2.84 2.81 -10.31
CA ARG A 14 2.54 2.40 -8.95
C ARG A 14 1.04 2.22 -8.86
N VAL A 15 0.59 0.99 -8.95
CA VAL A 15 -0.84 0.66 -8.95
C VAL A 15 -1.29 0.20 -7.58
N HIS A 16 -2.52 0.54 -7.23
CA HIS A 16 -3.15 0.12 -5.98
C HIS A 16 -4.60 -0.19 -6.27
N GLU A 17 -4.94 -1.45 -6.24
CA GLU A 17 -6.31 -1.93 -6.45
C GLU A 17 -7.12 -1.79 -5.16
N GLY A 18 -8.43 -1.68 -5.28
CA GLY A 18 -9.37 -1.69 -4.15
C GLY A 18 -9.36 -3.03 -3.39
N PRO A 19 -10.22 -3.18 -2.39
CA PRO A 19 -10.33 -4.43 -1.66
C PRO A 19 -10.77 -5.59 -2.57
N THR A 20 -10.32 -6.81 -2.27
CA THR A 20 -10.92 -8.00 -2.90
C THR A 20 -12.33 -8.22 -2.38
N PRO A 21 -13.22 -8.92 -3.13
CA PRO A 21 -14.58 -9.22 -2.67
C PRO A 21 -14.59 -9.85 -1.26
N GLU A 22 -13.72 -10.82 -0.99
CA GLU A 22 -13.65 -11.52 0.29
C GLU A 22 -13.25 -10.56 1.43
N LYS A 23 -12.27 -9.69 1.20
CA LYS A 23 -11.86 -8.68 2.18
C LYS A 23 -12.94 -7.64 2.41
N LEU A 24 -13.68 -7.28 1.37
CA LEU A 24 -14.79 -6.34 1.46
C LEU A 24 -15.93 -6.92 2.29
N GLU A 25 -16.29 -8.18 2.10
CA GLU A 25 -17.31 -8.86 2.90
C GLU A 25 -16.90 -8.94 4.38
N GLN A 26 -15.66 -9.32 4.66
CA GLN A 26 -15.13 -9.35 6.03
C GLN A 26 -15.17 -7.95 6.67
N LEU A 27 -14.79 -6.91 5.92
CA LEU A 27 -14.88 -5.54 6.39
C LEU A 27 -16.31 -5.12 6.68
N LYS A 28 -17.27 -5.40 5.78
CA LYS A 28 -18.68 -5.09 5.96
C LYS A 28 -19.26 -5.77 7.21
N ALA A 29 -18.93 -7.05 7.42
CA ALA A 29 -19.36 -7.80 8.60
C ALA A 29 -18.82 -7.18 9.90
N PHE A 30 -17.53 -6.81 9.92
CA PHE A 30 -16.89 -6.17 11.07
C PHE A 30 -17.50 -4.79 11.37
N LEU A 31 -17.69 -3.97 10.34
CA LEU A 31 -18.30 -2.64 10.49
C LEU A 31 -19.74 -2.75 10.99
N GLY A 32 -20.51 -3.71 10.47
CA GLY A 32 -21.89 -3.98 10.91
C GLY A 32 -21.96 -4.32 12.39
N ALA A 33 -21.05 -5.14 12.91
CA ALA A 33 -20.96 -5.45 14.34
C ALA A 33 -20.64 -4.20 15.20
N SER A 34 -19.98 -3.19 14.60
CA SER A 34 -19.65 -1.91 15.24
C SER A 34 -20.72 -0.81 15.04
N GLY A 35 -21.87 -1.16 14.43
CA GLY A 35 -22.94 -0.21 14.09
C GLY A 35 -22.56 0.78 12.97
N LEU A 36 -21.63 0.39 12.12
CA LEU A 36 -21.12 1.18 11.01
C LEU A 36 -21.41 0.52 9.67
N SER A 37 -21.35 1.31 8.60
CA SER A 37 -21.47 0.82 7.23
C SER A 37 -20.55 1.57 6.31
N LEU A 38 -20.00 0.87 5.31
CA LEU A 38 -19.25 1.46 4.21
C LEU A 38 -20.22 1.70 3.04
N SER A 39 -20.19 2.90 2.47
CA SER A 39 -20.95 3.22 1.25
C SER A 39 -20.24 2.62 0.00
N GLY A 40 -20.92 2.66 -1.14
CA GLY A 40 -20.38 2.16 -2.42
C GLY A 40 -20.74 0.70 -2.74
N GLY A 41 -21.51 0.01 -1.90
CA GLY A 41 -21.98 -1.36 -2.19
C GLY A 41 -20.82 -2.33 -2.36
N ASP A 42 -20.78 -3.02 -3.52
CA ASP A 42 -19.75 -4.03 -3.83
C ASP A 42 -18.52 -3.43 -4.52
N GLU A 43 -18.55 -2.15 -4.88
CA GLU A 43 -17.44 -1.42 -5.48
C GLU A 43 -17.19 -0.09 -4.76
N PRO A 44 -16.81 -0.11 -3.47
CA PRO A 44 -16.54 1.12 -2.74
C PRO A 44 -15.33 1.85 -3.34
N THR A 45 -15.42 3.17 -3.37
CA THR A 45 -14.35 4.05 -3.84
C THR A 45 -13.45 4.50 -2.70
N ALA A 46 -12.29 5.06 -3.01
CA ALA A 46 -11.41 5.72 -2.04
C ALA A 46 -12.14 6.82 -1.24
N MET A 47 -13.09 7.51 -1.89
CA MET A 47 -13.90 8.54 -1.24
C MET A 47 -14.86 7.97 -0.19
N ASP A 48 -15.39 6.76 -0.41
CA ASP A 48 -16.25 6.09 0.57
C ASP A 48 -15.47 5.70 1.83
N TYR A 49 -14.23 5.24 1.66
CA TYR A 49 -13.29 5.01 2.77
C TYR A 49 -12.96 6.31 3.51
N ALA A 50 -12.67 7.39 2.80
CA ALA A 50 -12.36 8.69 3.40
C ALA A 50 -13.55 9.24 4.21
N LYS A 51 -14.78 9.16 3.68
CA LYS A 51 -15.99 9.56 4.41
C LYS A 51 -16.21 8.73 5.68
N LEU A 52 -15.96 7.42 5.60
CA LEU A 52 -16.08 6.57 6.78
C LEU A 52 -15.02 6.94 7.83
N LEU A 53 -13.76 7.16 7.42
CA LEU A 53 -12.68 7.59 8.32
C LEU A 53 -13.02 8.90 9.04
N GLU A 54 -13.55 9.91 8.34
CA GLU A 54 -14.01 11.15 8.97
C GLU A 54 -15.17 10.92 9.96
N LYS A 55 -16.12 10.05 9.62
CA LYS A 55 -17.26 9.72 10.48
C LYS A 55 -16.86 9.04 11.80
N ILE A 56 -15.81 8.21 11.77
CA ILE A 56 -15.35 7.48 12.96
C ILE A 56 -14.29 8.25 13.77
N LYS A 57 -13.83 9.37 13.27
CA LYS A 57 -12.86 10.22 13.94
C LYS A 57 -13.38 10.67 15.31
N GLY A 58 -12.57 10.50 16.35
CA GLY A 58 -12.95 10.81 17.72
C GLY A 58 -13.65 9.68 18.48
N ARG A 59 -13.92 8.54 17.87
CA ARG A 59 -14.40 7.35 18.58
C ARG A 59 -13.26 6.71 19.40
N PRO A 60 -13.54 6.12 20.57
CA PRO A 60 -12.52 5.40 21.35
C PRO A 60 -11.87 4.23 20.59
N ASP A 61 -12.63 3.59 19.69
CA ASP A 61 -12.22 2.45 18.87
C ASP A 61 -11.62 2.87 17.51
N PHE A 62 -11.38 4.17 17.28
CA PHE A 62 -10.83 4.68 16.03
C PHE A 62 -9.54 3.98 15.58
N PRO A 63 -8.52 3.73 16.44
CA PRO A 63 -7.29 3.05 16.00
C PRO A 63 -7.53 1.64 15.47
N LEU A 64 -8.45 0.90 16.09
CA LEU A 64 -8.84 -0.43 15.65
C LEU A 64 -9.55 -0.37 14.30
N LEU A 65 -10.56 0.49 14.17
CA LEU A 65 -11.31 0.69 12.93
C LEU A 65 -10.40 1.11 11.78
N GLN A 66 -9.48 2.05 12.02
CA GLN A 66 -8.48 2.49 11.04
C GLN A 66 -7.60 1.33 10.58
N THR A 67 -7.13 0.51 11.51
CA THR A 67 -6.30 -0.67 11.20
C THR A 67 -7.06 -1.68 10.34
N VAL A 68 -8.32 -1.96 10.67
CA VAL A 68 -9.15 -2.90 9.90
C VAL A 68 -9.44 -2.37 8.50
N LEU A 69 -9.73 -1.07 8.36
CA LEU A 69 -9.91 -0.43 7.06
C LEU A 69 -8.65 -0.54 6.21
N LEU A 70 -7.47 -0.26 6.77
CA LEU A 70 -6.20 -0.39 6.04
C LEU A 70 -5.91 -1.84 5.62
N ARG A 71 -6.15 -2.82 6.50
CA ARG A 71 -5.95 -4.25 6.21
C ARG A 71 -6.88 -4.79 5.14
N SER A 72 -8.06 -4.18 4.95
CA SER A 72 -8.98 -4.55 3.89
C SER A 72 -8.46 -4.23 2.48
N LEU A 73 -7.57 -3.25 2.37
CA LEU A 73 -7.00 -2.84 1.09
C LEU A 73 -5.93 -3.83 0.60
N GLN A 74 -5.68 -3.83 -0.70
CA GLN A 74 -4.57 -4.53 -1.30
C GLN A 74 -3.26 -3.74 -1.11
N GLN A 75 -2.12 -4.39 -1.31
CA GLN A 75 -0.84 -3.69 -1.36
C GLN A 75 -0.61 -3.05 -2.71
N ALA A 76 -0.07 -1.84 -2.71
CA ALA A 76 0.38 -1.20 -3.93
C ALA A 76 1.59 -1.95 -4.52
N ARG A 77 1.67 -2.03 -5.86
CA ARG A 77 2.74 -2.75 -6.57
C ARG A 77 3.13 -2.02 -7.86
N TYR A 78 4.24 -2.43 -8.45
CA TYR A 78 4.68 -1.91 -9.73
C TYR A 78 4.17 -2.79 -10.87
N ARG A 79 3.53 -2.16 -11.87
CA ARG A 79 3.04 -2.84 -13.08
C ARG A 79 3.23 -1.95 -14.31
N PRO A 80 3.44 -2.55 -15.51
CA PRO A 80 3.39 -1.79 -16.75
C PRO A 80 1.97 -1.34 -17.11
N ASP A 81 0.95 -2.08 -16.68
CA ASP A 81 -0.46 -1.78 -16.92
C ASP A 81 -0.97 -0.82 -15.86
N ASN A 82 -1.58 0.27 -16.30
CA ASN A 82 -2.17 1.25 -15.40
C ASN A 82 -3.59 0.82 -15.01
N VAL A 83 -3.80 0.52 -13.74
CA VAL A 83 -5.12 0.24 -13.16
C VAL A 83 -5.51 1.29 -12.10
N GLY A 84 -4.80 2.41 -12.08
CA GLY A 84 -5.01 3.49 -11.12
C GLY A 84 -4.39 3.22 -9.74
N HIS A 85 -4.61 4.17 -8.85
CA HIS A 85 -4.15 4.08 -7.46
C HIS A 85 -5.30 4.40 -6.50
N PHE A 86 -5.96 3.36 -6.02
CA PHE A 86 -7.13 3.46 -5.14
C PHE A 86 -6.87 4.35 -3.92
N GLY A 87 -5.84 4.07 -3.14
CA GLY A 87 -5.58 4.79 -1.89
C GLY A 87 -5.26 6.29 -2.07
N LEU A 88 -4.84 6.72 -3.27
CA LEU A 88 -4.60 8.13 -3.60
C LEU A 88 -5.71 8.73 -4.46
N ALA A 89 -6.68 7.93 -4.90
CA ALA A 89 -7.72 8.33 -5.84
C ALA A 89 -7.17 8.95 -7.14
N TYR A 90 -6.05 8.42 -7.65
CA TYR A 90 -5.46 8.84 -8.91
C TYR A 90 -5.74 7.83 -10.02
N GLU A 91 -6.10 8.32 -11.19
CA GLU A 91 -6.28 7.51 -12.40
C GLU A 91 -4.96 6.90 -12.89
N ALA A 92 -3.83 7.60 -12.67
CA ALA A 92 -2.50 7.12 -12.99
C ALA A 92 -1.47 7.66 -12.00
N TYR A 93 -0.67 6.78 -11.44
CA TYR A 93 0.39 7.16 -10.51
C TYR A 93 1.69 6.43 -10.82
N ALA A 94 2.79 7.13 -10.75
CA ALA A 94 4.13 6.57 -10.90
C ALA A 94 5.07 7.23 -9.89
N HIS A 95 5.99 6.46 -9.35
CA HIS A 95 7.03 6.99 -8.50
C HIS A 95 8.06 7.78 -9.33
N PHE A 96 8.53 8.90 -8.79
CA PHE A 96 9.41 9.82 -9.49
C PHE A 96 10.53 10.41 -8.60
N THR A 97 10.26 10.59 -7.31
CA THR A 97 11.07 11.47 -6.45
C THR A 97 12.32 10.82 -5.85
N SER A 98 12.52 9.52 -6.01
CA SER A 98 13.62 8.79 -5.35
C SER A 98 14.41 7.88 -6.31
N PRO A 99 14.97 8.38 -7.42
CA PRO A 99 15.65 7.55 -8.43
C PRO A 99 16.95 6.89 -7.96
N ILE A 100 17.50 7.34 -6.83
CA ILE A 100 18.73 6.77 -6.25
C ILE A 100 18.46 5.40 -5.62
N ARG A 101 17.29 5.23 -4.97
CA ARG A 101 16.94 4.01 -4.21
C ARG A 101 15.77 3.21 -4.78
N ARG A 102 15.02 3.75 -5.75
CA ARG A 102 13.92 3.06 -6.41
C ARG A 102 14.15 3.00 -7.92
N TYR A 103 14.37 1.80 -8.41
CA TYR A 103 14.62 1.59 -9.84
C TYR A 103 13.44 2.04 -10.74
N PRO A 104 12.16 1.86 -10.38
CA PRO A 104 11.05 2.41 -11.15
C PRO A 104 11.14 3.92 -11.39
N ASP A 105 11.53 4.70 -10.36
CA ASP A 105 11.76 6.14 -10.49
C ASP A 105 12.87 6.44 -11.51
N LEU A 106 13.96 5.68 -11.46
CA LEU A 106 15.07 5.86 -12.41
C LEU A 106 14.64 5.59 -13.85
N THR A 107 13.77 4.58 -14.07
CA THR A 107 13.23 4.29 -15.42
C THR A 107 12.37 5.43 -15.92
N VAL A 108 11.54 6.03 -15.05
CA VAL A 108 10.74 7.22 -15.38
C VAL A 108 11.64 8.40 -15.75
N HIS A 109 12.72 8.67 -15.00
CA HIS A 109 13.68 9.74 -15.33
C HIS A 109 14.34 9.50 -16.70
N ARG A 110 14.74 8.26 -17.00
CA ARG A 110 15.35 7.91 -18.29
C ARG A 110 14.39 8.10 -19.46
N ALA A 111 13.13 7.67 -19.27
CA ALA A 111 12.09 7.85 -20.26
C ALA A 111 11.78 9.34 -20.51
N LEU A 112 11.67 10.15 -19.46
CA LEU A 112 11.47 11.60 -19.58
C LEU A 112 12.63 12.28 -20.29
N LYS A 113 13.89 11.94 -19.96
CA LYS A 113 15.06 12.47 -20.67
C LYS A 113 15.03 12.13 -22.16
N ALA A 114 14.65 10.89 -22.50
CA ALA A 114 14.50 10.51 -23.89
C ALA A 114 13.41 11.32 -24.60
N THR A 115 12.24 11.50 -23.97
CA THR A 115 11.15 12.33 -24.48
C THR A 115 11.60 13.76 -24.76
N LEU A 116 12.28 14.38 -23.79
CA LEU A 116 12.78 15.76 -23.93
C LEU A 116 13.84 15.90 -25.04
N ALA A 117 14.62 14.84 -25.31
CA ALA A 117 15.58 14.78 -26.40
C ALA A 117 14.96 14.36 -27.76
N GLY A 118 13.64 14.23 -27.86
CA GLY A 118 12.94 13.75 -29.04
C GLY A 118 13.27 12.29 -29.43
N LYS A 119 13.74 11.50 -28.47
CA LYS A 119 14.13 10.10 -28.66
C LYS A 119 13.13 9.15 -28.00
N ARG A 120 13.05 7.94 -28.52
CA ARG A 120 12.25 6.89 -27.88
C ARG A 120 13.08 6.14 -26.82
N TYR A 121 12.49 5.97 -25.62
CA TYR A 121 13.08 5.13 -24.59
C TYR A 121 12.66 3.68 -24.80
N GLN A 122 13.58 2.87 -25.24
CA GLN A 122 13.37 1.43 -25.46
C GLN A 122 14.61 0.67 -24.98
N PRO A 123 14.70 0.34 -23.69
CA PRO A 123 15.76 -0.53 -23.21
C PRO A 123 15.56 -1.92 -23.82
N SER A 124 16.60 -2.43 -24.50
CA SER A 124 16.60 -3.75 -25.14
C SER A 124 16.47 -4.86 -24.10
N GLY A 125 15.68 -5.90 -24.41
CA GLY A 125 15.58 -7.10 -23.58
C GLY A 125 14.84 -6.91 -22.25
N THR A 126 14.15 -5.78 -22.04
CA THR A 126 13.42 -5.56 -20.79
C THR A 126 12.01 -6.14 -20.86
N ASN A 127 11.72 -7.14 -20.02
CA ASN A 127 10.37 -7.58 -19.71
C ASN A 127 9.81 -6.68 -18.57
N TRP A 128 8.92 -5.77 -18.91
CA TRP A 128 8.37 -4.79 -17.96
C TRP A 128 7.49 -5.42 -16.88
N ALA A 129 6.81 -6.53 -17.18
CA ALA A 129 6.01 -7.25 -16.20
C ALA A 129 6.92 -7.91 -15.16
N GLU A 130 7.93 -8.64 -15.57
CA GLU A 130 8.91 -9.24 -14.66
C GLU A 130 9.67 -8.18 -13.85
N LEU A 131 10.02 -7.06 -14.47
CA LEU A 131 10.68 -5.96 -13.78
C LEU A 131 9.78 -5.36 -12.69
N GLY A 132 8.49 -5.16 -12.99
CA GLY A 132 7.50 -4.67 -12.03
C GLY A 132 7.32 -5.63 -10.85
N GLU A 133 7.22 -6.92 -11.13
CA GLU A 133 7.14 -7.96 -10.12
C GLU A 133 8.40 -8.00 -9.24
N HIS A 134 9.58 -8.00 -9.85
CA HIS A 134 10.86 -7.97 -9.15
C HIS A 134 10.97 -6.76 -8.22
N CYS A 135 10.65 -5.55 -8.71
CA CYS A 135 10.68 -4.33 -7.90
C CYS A 135 9.70 -4.39 -6.72
N SER A 136 8.51 -4.97 -6.94
CA SER A 136 7.51 -5.14 -5.89
C SER A 136 7.93 -6.17 -4.84
N LEU A 137 8.57 -7.27 -5.25
CA LEU A 137 9.12 -8.27 -4.35
C LEU A 137 10.30 -7.71 -3.54
N ALA A 138 11.21 -6.99 -4.19
CA ALA A 138 12.36 -6.36 -3.53
C ALA A 138 11.93 -5.32 -2.48
N GLU A 139 10.88 -4.53 -2.76
CA GLU A 139 10.30 -3.60 -1.80
C GLU A 139 9.75 -4.33 -0.57
N ARG A 140 8.93 -5.37 -0.76
CA ARG A 140 8.41 -6.18 0.36
C ARG A 140 9.51 -6.80 1.18
N ARG A 141 10.51 -7.37 0.54
CA ARG A 141 11.67 -7.96 1.23
C ARG A 141 12.43 -6.92 2.08
N ALA A 142 12.56 -5.69 1.60
CA ALA A 142 13.17 -4.60 2.37
C ALA A 142 12.31 -4.20 3.57
N ASP A 143 10.99 -4.13 3.40
CA ASP A 143 10.04 -3.84 4.49
C ASP A 143 10.05 -4.96 5.54
N ASP A 144 10.08 -6.23 5.13
CA ASP A 144 10.17 -7.38 6.03
C ASP A 144 11.47 -7.32 6.83
N ALA A 145 12.60 -7.10 6.18
CA ALA A 145 13.89 -6.98 6.86
C ALA A 145 13.91 -5.84 7.88
N THR A 146 13.29 -4.71 7.57
CA THR A 146 13.16 -3.58 8.51
C THR A 146 12.31 -3.96 9.70
N ARG A 147 11.17 -4.61 9.49
CA ARG A 147 10.29 -5.08 10.58
C ARG A 147 10.96 -6.11 11.48
N ASP A 148 11.73 -7.03 10.90
CA ASP A 148 12.48 -8.03 11.65
C ASP A 148 13.52 -7.37 12.57
N VAL A 149 14.26 -6.38 12.06
CA VAL A 149 15.23 -5.62 12.86
C VAL A 149 14.53 -4.83 13.97
N GLU A 150 13.41 -4.16 13.66
CA GLU A 150 12.63 -3.44 14.66
C GLU A 150 12.08 -4.37 15.75
N ALA A 151 11.58 -5.55 15.37
CA ALA A 151 11.10 -6.55 16.31
C ALA A 151 12.23 -7.05 17.22
N TRP A 152 13.39 -7.33 16.64
CA TRP A 152 14.57 -7.73 17.40
C TRP A 152 15.03 -6.65 18.38
N LEU A 153 15.10 -5.38 17.95
CA LEU A 153 15.46 -4.25 18.81
C LEU A 153 14.46 -4.05 19.94
N LYS A 154 13.16 -4.21 19.68
CA LYS A 154 12.11 -4.16 20.71
C LYS A 154 12.29 -5.27 21.74
N CYS A 155 12.53 -6.50 21.30
CA CYS A 155 12.80 -7.63 22.21
C CYS A 155 14.06 -7.39 23.04
N TRP A 156 15.13 -6.89 22.42
CA TRP A 156 16.36 -6.55 23.12
C TRP A 156 16.15 -5.46 24.18
N TYR A 157 15.41 -4.40 23.84
CA TYR A 157 15.07 -3.33 24.79
C TYR A 157 14.22 -3.81 25.96
N MET A 158 13.32 -4.76 25.70
CA MET A 158 12.42 -5.31 26.71
C MET A 158 13.04 -6.40 27.58
N GLN A 159 14.22 -6.89 27.24
CA GLN A 159 14.87 -8.03 27.90
C GLN A 159 14.99 -7.84 29.42
N ASP A 160 15.41 -6.67 29.88
CA ASP A 160 15.60 -6.35 31.28
C ASP A 160 14.30 -5.94 32.01
N LYS A 161 13.18 -5.88 31.29
CA LYS A 161 11.87 -5.44 31.78
C LYS A 161 10.87 -6.59 31.99
N VAL A 162 11.37 -7.83 31.91
CA VAL A 162 10.54 -9.02 32.13
C VAL A 162 10.02 -9.03 33.55
N GLY A 163 8.70 -9.12 33.73
CA GLY A 163 8.03 -9.07 35.02
C GLY A 163 7.48 -7.69 35.41
N GLU A 164 7.79 -6.63 34.65
CA GLU A 164 7.14 -5.34 34.84
C GLU A 164 5.74 -5.31 34.19
N THR A 165 4.90 -4.41 34.68
CA THR A 165 3.54 -4.23 34.16
C THR A 165 3.47 -2.97 33.31
N PHE A 166 2.88 -3.09 32.10
CA PHE A 166 2.73 -1.99 31.15
C PHE A 166 1.27 -1.82 30.75
N GLU A 167 0.90 -0.59 30.41
CA GLU A 167 -0.35 -0.33 29.70
C GLU A 167 -0.21 -0.78 28.24
N GLY A 168 -1.16 -1.58 27.76
CA GLY A 168 -1.16 -2.10 26.40
C GLY A 168 -2.50 -1.87 25.70
N THR A 169 -2.46 -1.78 24.38
CA THR A 169 -3.65 -1.71 23.54
C THR A 169 -3.77 -2.96 22.69
N ILE A 170 -4.92 -3.61 22.73
CA ILE A 170 -5.19 -4.79 21.88
C ILE A 170 -5.12 -4.34 20.41
N SER A 171 -4.17 -4.92 19.67
CA SER A 171 -3.94 -4.64 18.25
C SER A 171 -4.50 -5.73 17.32
N GLY A 172 -4.85 -6.89 17.88
CA GLY A 172 -5.43 -7.98 17.12
C GLY A 172 -5.98 -9.09 18.01
N VAL A 173 -6.93 -9.85 17.47
CA VAL A 173 -7.53 -11.02 18.11
C VAL A 173 -7.42 -12.19 17.15
N ALA A 174 -6.95 -13.33 17.64
CA ALA A 174 -6.89 -14.59 16.92
C ALA A 174 -7.53 -15.69 17.74
N SER A 175 -7.80 -16.85 17.13
CA SER A 175 -8.40 -18.00 17.82
C SER A 175 -7.54 -18.55 18.98
N PHE A 176 -6.24 -18.29 18.97
CA PHE A 176 -5.27 -18.73 19.97
C PHE A 176 -4.87 -17.64 20.98
N GLY A 177 -5.34 -16.40 20.86
CA GLY A 177 -5.00 -15.33 21.79
C GLY A 177 -5.20 -13.92 21.25
N ILE A 178 -4.74 -12.94 22.02
CA ILE A 178 -4.77 -11.52 21.68
C ILE A 178 -3.35 -10.99 21.48
N PHE A 179 -3.21 -10.05 20.56
CA PHE A 179 -1.98 -9.29 20.35
C PHE A 179 -2.12 -7.91 21.00
N VAL A 180 -1.11 -7.49 21.75
CA VAL A 180 -1.03 -6.21 22.45
C VAL A 180 0.16 -5.41 21.92
#